data_bfea281dd2f3816a3cfa27a7f5610c0d
#
_entry.id   bfea281dd2f3816a3cfa27a7f5610c0d
#
_cell.length_a   1.000
_cell.length_b   1.000
_cell.length_c   1.000
_cell.angle_alpha   90.00
_cell.angle_beta   90.00
_cell.angle_gamma   90.00
#
_symmetry.space_group_name_H-M   'P 1'
#
loop_
_entity.id
_entity.type
_entity.pdbx_description
1 polymer ?
#
loop_
_entity_poly.entity_id
_entity_poly.type
_entity_poly.pdbx_seq_one_letter_code
_entity_poly.pdbx_strand_id
1 'polypeptide(L)'
;YHFWVKNSIWLYLVSYPLLIATMLFGREINGRKRWLVIAGQSFQPTEVVKIGIILFLSLVIVYLMQNKLINTWKGLGIIFAIDIPLAILVAANNLSSGIIIFLLAFIMSFVATNKKAVYAGAAALGALAIAFVKPIAESLQSIGLLKPYQLGRILVWLEPEAHPLD
;
A
#
# COMPACT_ATOMS: atom_id res chain seq x y z
N TYR A 1 -22.73 -4.69 10.91
CA TYR A 1 -21.58 -5.58 10.63
C TYR A 1 -21.87 -6.47 9.42
N HIS A 2 -22.92 -7.31 9.44
CA HIS A 2 -23.25 -8.26 8.35
C HIS A 2 -23.43 -7.59 6.98
N PHE A 3 -24.03 -6.42 6.92
CA PHE A 3 -24.19 -5.65 5.68
C PHE A 3 -22.83 -5.31 5.05
N TRP A 4 -21.91 -4.80 5.83
CA TRP A 4 -20.59 -4.38 5.34
C TRP A 4 -19.72 -5.57 4.90
N VAL A 5 -19.78 -6.68 5.64
CA VAL A 5 -19.05 -7.91 5.30
C VAL A 5 -19.59 -8.49 3.98
N LYS A 6 -20.91 -8.58 3.83
CA LYS A 6 -21.53 -9.10 2.60
C LYS A 6 -21.21 -8.24 1.37
N ASN A 7 -21.11 -6.93 1.55
CA ASN A 7 -20.85 -6.00 0.45
C ASN A 7 -19.36 -5.66 0.28
N SER A 8 -18.46 -6.23 1.09
CA SER A 8 -17.03 -5.92 1.05
C SER A 8 -16.36 -6.24 -0.30
N ILE A 9 -16.81 -7.31 -0.98
CA ILE A 9 -16.34 -7.64 -2.32
C ILE A 9 -16.66 -6.53 -3.34
N TRP A 10 -17.84 -5.93 -3.24
CA TRP A 10 -18.25 -4.83 -4.12
C TRP A 10 -17.41 -3.58 -3.84
N LEU A 11 -17.15 -3.27 -2.57
CA LEU A 11 -16.27 -2.16 -2.20
C LEU A 11 -14.86 -2.37 -2.74
N TYR A 12 -14.34 -3.59 -2.67
CA TYR A 12 -13.05 -3.95 -3.23
C TYR A 12 -13.04 -3.78 -4.77
N LEU A 13 -14.03 -4.33 -5.47
CA LEU A 13 -14.12 -4.25 -6.92
C LEU A 13 -14.31 -2.81 -7.43
N VAL A 14 -15.14 -2.02 -6.76
CA VAL A 14 -15.38 -0.60 -7.08
C VAL A 14 -14.13 0.27 -6.81
N SER A 15 -13.23 -0.19 -5.95
CA SER A 15 -11.96 0.53 -5.70
C SER A 15 -11.12 0.71 -6.97
N TYR A 16 -11.11 -0.25 -7.88
CA TYR A 16 -10.33 -0.17 -9.12
C TYR A 16 -10.83 0.95 -10.06
N PRO A 17 -12.09 0.95 -10.51
CA PRO A 17 -12.58 2.04 -11.38
C PRO A 17 -12.54 3.39 -10.68
N LEU A 18 -12.75 3.45 -9.37
CA LEU A 18 -12.67 4.69 -8.60
C LEU A 18 -11.25 5.28 -8.60
N LEU A 19 -10.23 4.43 -8.43
CA LEU A 19 -8.82 4.84 -8.51
C LEU A 19 -8.44 5.25 -9.93
N ILE A 20 -8.86 4.50 -10.94
CA ILE A 20 -8.61 4.85 -12.36
C ILE A 20 -9.28 6.19 -12.69
N ALA A 21 -10.53 6.40 -12.29
CA ALA A 21 -11.21 7.68 -12.45
C ALA A 21 -10.45 8.83 -11.78
N THR A 22 -9.86 8.58 -10.60
CA THR A 22 -9.04 9.59 -9.91
C THR A 22 -7.78 9.93 -10.70
N MET A 23 -7.14 8.95 -11.32
CA MET A 23 -5.94 9.17 -12.14
C MET A 23 -6.26 9.98 -13.40
N LEU A 24 -7.44 9.77 -14.00
CA LEU A 24 -7.87 10.43 -15.23
C LEU A 24 -8.45 11.83 -14.96
N PHE A 25 -9.38 11.92 -14.02
CA PHE A 25 -10.23 13.11 -13.80
C PHE A 25 -9.92 13.84 -12.49
N GLY A 26 -9.01 13.33 -11.66
CA GLY A 26 -8.67 13.93 -10.37
C GLY A 26 -8.08 15.32 -10.50
N ARG A 27 -8.36 16.18 -9.50
CA ARG A 27 -7.73 17.50 -9.38
C ARG A 27 -6.23 17.31 -9.09
N GLU A 28 -5.42 17.99 -9.87
CA GLU A 28 -3.97 17.98 -9.70
C GLU A 28 -3.58 18.93 -8.55
N ILE A 29 -2.89 18.38 -7.56
CA ILE A 29 -2.29 19.14 -6.46
C ILE A 29 -0.86 18.63 -6.31
N ASN A 30 0.11 19.54 -6.40
CA ASN A 30 1.55 19.23 -6.34
C ASN A 30 1.98 18.17 -7.39
N GLY A 31 1.49 18.29 -8.64
CA GLY A 31 1.83 17.38 -9.73
C GLY A 31 1.21 15.99 -9.63
N ARG A 32 0.20 15.78 -8.75
CA ARG A 32 -0.48 14.48 -8.59
C ARG A 32 -1.98 14.62 -8.44
N LYS A 33 -2.71 13.75 -9.14
CA LYS A 33 -4.18 13.67 -9.11
C LYS A 33 -4.62 12.71 -8.01
N ARG A 34 -4.94 13.24 -6.83
CA ARG A 34 -5.32 12.44 -5.65
C ARG A 34 -6.74 12.70 -5.16
N TRP A 35 -7.36 13.77 -5.64
CA TRP A 35 -8.63 14.27 -5.15
C TRP A 35 -9.65 14.31 -6.29
N LEU A 36 -10.84 13.78 -6.04
CA LEU A 36 -12.01 14.01 -6.88
C LEU A 36 -12.82 15.16 -6.27
N VAL A 37 -13.30 16.06 -7.12
CA VAL A 37 -14.21 17.12 -6.70
C VAL A 37 -15.62 16.72 -7.14
N ILE A 38 -16.50 16.46 -6.18
CA ILE A 38 -17.89 16.06 -6.42
C ILE A 38 -18.77 17.08 -5.70
N ALA A 39 -19.65 17.76 -6.44
CA ALA A 39 -20.54 18.79 -5.90
C ALA A 39 -19.82 19.88 -5.08
N GLY A 40 -18.62 20.30 -5.51
CA GLY A 40 -17.82 21.32 -4.82
C GLY A 40 -17.02 20.84 -3.61
N GLN A 41 -17.19 19.59 -3.21
CA GLN A 41 -16.41 19.00 -2.12
C GLN A 41 -15.28 18.12 -2.65
N SER A 42 -14.09 18.23 -2.05
CA SER A 42 -12.94 17.41 -2.39
C SER A 42 -12.99 16.09 -1.61
N PHE A 43 -12.94 15.00 -2.34
CA PHE A 43 -12.99 13.65 -1.82
C PHE A 43 -11.73 12.88 -2.25
N GLN A 44 -11.08 12.17 -1.33
CA GLN A 44 -9.94 11.34 -1.64
C GLN A 44 -10.37 9.86 -1.72
N PRO A 45 -10.46 9.29 -2.93
CA PRO A 45 -10.90 7.90 -3.13
C PRO A 45 -10.08 6.86 -2.37
N THR A 46 -8.78 7.10 -2.20
CA THR A 46 -7.88 6.19 -1.48
C THR A 46 -8.32 5.92 -0.04
N GLU A 47 -9.02 6.86 0.62
CA GLU A 47 -9.54 6.66 1.97
C GLU A 47 -10.63 5.59 2.00
N VAL A 48 -11.52 5.60 1.01
CA VAL A 48 -12.57 4.57 0.87
C VAL A 48 -11.96 3.23 0.49
N VAL A 49 -10.94 3.24 -0.38
CA VAL A 49 -10.21 2.04 -0.79
C VAL A 49 -9.57 1.34 0.42
N LYS A 50 -8.97 2.08 1.35
CA LYS A 50 -8.42 1.51 2.59
C LYS A 50 -9.48 0.80 3.43
N ILE A 51 -10.66 1.39 3.56
CA ILE A 51 -11.77 0.75 4.27
C ILE A 51 -12.24 -0.51 3.53
N GLY A 52 -12.39 -0.42 2.21
CA GLY A 52 -12.81 -1.55 1.36
C GLY A 52 -11.87 -2.74 1.46
N ILE A 53 -10.56 -2.52 1.39
CA ILE A 53 -9.56 -3.60 1.48
C ILE A 53 -9.52 -4.23 2.87
N ILE A 54 -9.64 -3.45 3.95
CA ILE A 54 -9.70 -3.98 5.32
C ILE A 54 -10.90 -4.92 5.47
N LEU A 55 -12.08 -4.48 5.04
CA LEU A 55 -13.30 -5.29 5.14
C LEU A 55 -13.20 -6.56 4.31
N PHE A 56 -12.71 -6.45 3.07
CA PHE A 56 -12.60 -7.59 2.18
C PHE A 56 -11.54 -8.59 2.64
N LEU A 57 -10.35 -8.12 3.04
CA LEU A 57 -9.31 -9.01 3.60
C LEU A 57 -9.76 -9.68 4.89
N SER A 58 -10.53 -8.99 5.74
CA SER A 58 -11.11 -9.62 6.94
C SER A 58 -12.00 -10.82 6.59
N LEU A 59 -12.85 -10.68 5.56
CA LEU A 59 -13.68 -11.77 5.06
C LEU A 59 -12.83 -12.93 4.51
N VAL A 60 -11.83 -12.61 3.69
CA VAL A 60 -10.92 -13.61 3.10
C VAL A 60 -10.15 -14.36 4.19
N ILE A 61 -9.62 -13.65 5.19
CA ILE A 61 -8.91 -14.25 6.33
C ILE A 61 -9.81 -15.21 7.10
N VAL A 62 -11.04 -14.80 7.42
CA VAL A 62 -12.01 -15.67 8.09
C VAL A 62 -12.28 -16.94 7.27
N TYR A 63 -12.50 -16.79 5.96
CA TYR A 63 -12.66 -17.92 5.04
C TYR A 63 -11.45 -18.86 5.06
N LEU A 64 -10.23 -18.31 5.00
CA LEU A 64 -9.01 -19.11 5.06
C LEU A 64 -8.80 -19.80 6.40
N MET A 65 -9.24 -19.19 7.50
CA MET A 65 -9.21 -19.79 8.82
C MET A 65 -10.18 -20.98 8.93
N GLN A 66 -11.42 -20.81 8.46
CA GLN A 66 -12.43 -21.86 8.46
C GLN A 66 -12.00 -23.09 7.63
N ASN A 67 -11.33 -22.84 6.49
CA ASN A 67 -10.82 -23.91 5.62
C ASN A 67 -9.41 -24.40 5.99
N LYS A 68 -8.87 -24.00 7.15
CA LYS A 68 -7.52 -24.35 7.64
C LYS A 68 -6.38 -23.99 6.67
N LEU A 69 -6.61 -23.04 5.77
CA LEU A 69 -5.64 -22.60 4.76
C LEU A 69 -4.76 -21.45 5.25
N ILE A 70 -5.14 -20.73 6.31
CA ILE A 70 -4.46 -19.53 6.79
C ILE A 70 -2.98 -19.75 7.11
N ASN A 71 -2.61 -20.93 7.59
CA ASN A 71 -1.25 -21.30 7.93
C ASN A 71 -0.48 -21.98 6.77
N THR A 72 -1.03 -21.95 5.56
CA THR A 72 -0.39 -22.47 4.35
C THR A 72 0.21 -21.36 3.50
N TRP A 73 1.17 -21.70 2.65
CA TRP A 73 1.71 -20.76 1.66
C TRP A 73 0.65 -20.29 0.66
N LYS A 74 -0.32 -21.17 0.34
CA LYS A 74 -1.48 -20.83 -0.52
C LYS A 74 -2.35 -19.75 0.13
N GLY A 75 -2.63 -19.87 1.43
CA GLY A 75 -3.42 -18.87 2.16
C GLY A 75 -2.74 -17.50 2.17
N LEU A 76 -1.45 -17.45 2.47
CA LEU A 76 -0.67 -16.23 2.40
C LEU A 76 -0.64 -15.66 0.98
N GLY A 77 -0.42 -16.52 -0.02
CA GLY A 77 -0.44 -16.12 -1.43
C GLY A 77 -1.76 -15.50 -1.85
N ILE A 78 -2.90 -16.01 -1.41
CA ILE A 78 -4.23 -15.44 -1.70
C ILE A 78 -4.36 -14.03 -1.11
N ILE A 79 -3.97 -13.82 0.16
CA ILE A 79 -4.06 -12.52 0.81
C ILE A 79 -3.24 -11.47 0.03
N PHE A 80 -1.99 -11.79 -0.28
CA PHE A 80 -1.13 -10.85 -1.01
C PHE A 80 -1.49 -10.70 -2.49
N ALA A 81 -2.03 -11.74 -3.14
CA ALA A 81 -2.53 -11.64 -4.51
C ALA A 81 -3.74 -10.71 -4.63
N ILE A 82 -4.54 -10.58 -3.58
CA ILE A 82 -5.65 -9.62 -3.51
C ILE A 82 -5.12 -8.21 -3.23
N ASP A 83 -4.17 -8.05 -2.32
CA ASP A 83 -3.72 -6.74 -1.85
C ASP A 83 -2.73 -6.05 -2.80
N ILE A 84 -1.73 -6.78 -3.29
CA ILE A 84 -0.61 -6.21 -4.06
C ILE A 84 -1.07 -5.46 -5.32
N PRO A 85 -2.01 -5.96 -6.16
CA PRO A 85 -2.45 -5.21 -7.34
C PRO A 85 -3.07 -3.86 -6.97
N LEU A 86 -3.86 -3.82 -5.89
CA LEU A 86 -4.48 -2.61 -5.40
C LEU A 86 -3.45 -1.65 -4.79
N ALA A 87 -2.51 -2.18 -4.00
CA ALA A 87 -1.42 -1.41 -3.42
C ALA A 87 -0.53 -0.76 -4.49
N ILE A 88 -0.19 -1.49 -5.57
CA ILE A 88 0.57 -0.97 -6.70
C ILE A 88 -0.21 0.13 -7.42
N LEU A 89 -1.49 -0.08 -7.70
CA LEU A 89 -2.34 0.90 -8.38
C LEU A 89 -2.42 2.21 -7.58
N VAL A 90 -2.55 2.12 -6.26
CA VAL A 90 -2.54 3.29 -5.37
C VAL A 90 -1.15 3.92 -5.31
N ALA A 91 -0.09 3.11 -5.21
CA ALA A 91 1.29 3.60 -5.12
C ALA A 91 1.73 4.39 -6.36
N ALA A 92 1.22 4.03 -7.54
CA ALA A 92 1.49 4.76 -8.79
C ALA A 92 1.12 6.24 -8.67
N ASN A 93 0.09 6.57 -7.90
CA ASN A 93 -0.38 7.95 -7.69
C ASN A 93 0.01 8.51 -6.32
N ASN A 94 0.04 7.66 -5.30
CA ASN A 94 0.35 8.01 -3.92
C ASN A 94 1.13 6.88 -3.24
N LEU A 95 2.45 6.96 -3.31
CA LEU A 95 3.35 5.94 -2.77
C LEU A 95 3.08 5.64 -1.29
N SER A 96 2.90 6.68 -0.46
CA SER A 96 2.64 6.52 0.98
C SER A 96 1.36 5.72 1.24
N SER A 97 0.28 6.03 0.51
CA SER A 97 -0.99 5.30 0.66
C SER A 97 -0.90 3.86 0.14
N GLY A 98 -0.12 3.62 -0.94
CA GLY A 98 0.14 2.26 -1.43
C GLY A 98 0.90 1.42 -0.40
N ILE A 99 1.91 2.00 0.25
CA ILE A 99 2.64 1.36 1.35
C ILE A 99 1.70 1.03 2.51
N ILE A 100 0.81 1.96 2.88
CA ILE A 100 -0.16 1.72 3.96
C ILE A 100 -1.08 0.55 3.62
N ILE A 101 -1.57 0.44 2.37
CA ILE A 101 -2.43 -0.67 1.93
C ILE A 101 -1.67 -1.99 2.06
N PHE A 102 -0.44 -2.07 1.56
CA PHE A 102 0.40 -3.25 1.71
C PHE A 102 0.63 -3.62 3.18
N LEU A 103 0.91 -2.63 4.05
CA LEU A 103 1.12 -2.86 5.47
C LEU A 103 -0.16 -3.34 6.18
N LEU A 104 -1.35 -2.92 5.73
CA LEU A 104 -2.61 -3.43 6.26
C LEU A 104 -2.73 -4.95 6.04
N ALA A 105 -2.50 -5.43 4.81
CA ALA A 105 -2.51 -6.86 4.52
C ALA A 105 -1.43 -7.60 5.31
N PHE A 106 -0.23 -7.03 5.41
CA PHE A 106 0.89 -7.59 6.16
C PHE A 106 0.53 -7.77 7.65
N ILE A 107 0.01 -6.72 8.30
CA ILE A 107 -0.37 -6.76 9.72
C ILE A 107 -1.56 -7.70 9.95
N MET A 108 -2.61 -7.62 9.13
CA MET A 108 -3.79 -8.47 9.26
C MET A 108 -3.42 -9.96 9.11
N SER A 109 -2.60 -10.29 8.13
CA SER A 109 -2.14 -11.68 7.93
C SER A 109 -1.16 -12.12 9.03
N PHE A 110 -0.30 -11.23 9.53
CA PHE A 110 0.55 -11.51 10.69
C PHE A 110 -0.25 -11.89 11.93
N VAL A 111 -1.32 -11.16 12.22
CA VAL A 111 -2.18 -11.46 13.37
C VAL A 111 -2.89 -12.81 13.20
N ALA A 112 -3.36 -13.09 11.98
CA ALA A 112 -4.18 -14.25 11.68
C ALA A 112 -3.41 -15.59 11.58
N THR A 113 -2.12 -15.56 11.21
CA THR A 113 -1.32 -16.77 10.97
C THR A 113 -0.39 -17.11 12.13
N ASN A 114 -0.05 -18.40 12.25
CA ASN A 114 0.98 -18.88 13.17
C ASN A 114 2.41 -18.82 12.59
N LYS A 115 2.58 -18.42 11.32
CA LYS A 115 3.87 -18.35 10.61
C LYS A 115 4.64 -17.07 10.96
N LYS A 116 4.80 -16.76 12.24
CA LYS A 116 5.44 -15.51 12.72
C LYS A 116 6.88 -15.33 12.22
N ALA A 117 7.62 -16.42 12.04
CA ALA A 117 9.00 -16.38 11.54
C ALA A 117 9.10 -15.79 10.11
N VAL A 118 8.10 -16.03 9.26
CA VAL A 118 8.07 -15.46 7.89
C VAL A 118 7.99 -13.94 7.96
N TYR A 119 7.16 -13.41 8.85
CA TYR A 119 6.98 -11.97 9.03
C TYR A 119 8.18 -11.33 9.73
N ALA A 120 8.78 -12.01 10.69
CA ALA A 120 10.03 -11.56 11.30
C ALA A 120 11.16 -11.48 10.26
N GLY A 121 11.28 -12.50 9.39
CA GLY A 121 12.22 -12.48 8.27
C GLY A 121 11.93 -11.36 7.27
N ALA A 122 10.68 -11.15 6.90
CA ALA A 122 10.29 -10.06 6.01
C ALA A 122 10.55 -8.68 6.64
N ALA A 123 10.27 -8.51 7.93
CA ALA A 123 10.56 -7.27 8.65
C ALA A 123 12.07 -7.01 8.74
N ALA A 124 12.87 -8.05 9.00
CA ALA A 124 14.33 -7.95 9.02
C ALA A 124 14.88 -7.58 7.63
N LEU A 125 14.37 -8.19 6.55
CA LEU A 125 14.74 -7.82 5.18
C LEU A 125 14.33 -6.39 4.84
N GLY A 126 13.15 -5.95 5.29
CA GLY A 126 12.71 -4.56 5.13
C GLY A 126 13.63 -3.57 5.85
N ALA A 127 14.01 -3.88 7.09
CA ALA A 127 14.95 -3.07 7.85
C ALA A 127 16.34 -3.00 7.19
N LEU A 128 16.84 -4.13 6.69
CA LEU A 128 18.09 -4.16 5.90
C LEU A 128 17.96 -3.34 4.63
N ALA A 129 16.83 -3.48 3.89
CA ALA A 129 16.59 -2.68 2.68
C ALA A 129 16.63 -1.18 2.99
N ILE A 130 16.01 -0.74 4.09
CA ILE A 130 16.06 0.67 4.53
C ILE A 130 17.48 1.10 4.85
N ALA A 131 18.25 0.27 5.55
CA ALA A 131 19.65 0.57 5.88
C ALA A 131 20.54 0.74 4.62
N PHE A 132 20.19 0.04 3.54
CA PHE A 132 20.91 0.12 2.26
C PHE A 132 20.32 1.10 1.25
N VAL A 133 19.21 1.78 1.58
CA VAL A 133 18.56 2.74 0.65
C VAL A 133 19.50 3.86 0.24
N LYS A 134 20.27 4.43 1.18
CA LYS A 134 21.20 5.54 0.90
C LYS A 134 22.28 5.14 -0.10
N PRO A 135 23.11 4.11 0.14
CA PRO A 135 24.15 3.72 -0.81
C PRO A 135 23.60 3.24 -2.16
N ILE A 136 22.45 2.60 -2.18
CA ILE A 136 21.79 2.20 -3.43
C ILE A 136 21.31 3.43 -4.21
N ALA A 137 20.70 4.38 -3.55
CA ALA A 137 20.19 5.60 -4.19
C ALA A 137 21.32 6.45 -4.76
N GLU A 138 22.43 6.59 -4.04
CA GLU A 138 23.66 7.27 -4.51
C GLU A 138 24.26 6.56 -5.73
N SER A 139 24.32 5.23 -5.71
CA SER A 139 24.80 4.43 -6.83
C SER A 139 23.88 4.58 -8.07
N LEU A 140 22.55 4.56 -7.88
CA LEU A 140 21.59 4.74 -8.95
C LEU A 140 21.66 6.16 -9.56
N GLN A 141 21.96 7.17 -8.76
CA GLN A 141 22.19 8.52 -9.24
C GLN A 141 23.48 8.60 -10.06
N SER A 142 24.58 7.97 -9.62
CA SER A 142 25.85 8.00 -10.32
C SER A 142 25.80 7.41 -11.73
N ILE A 143 24.93 6.41 -11.95
CA ILE A 143 24.69 5.79 -13.26
C ILE A 143 23.53 6.45 -14.05
N GLY A 144 22.98 7.58 -13.55
CA GLY A 144 21.96 8.36 -14.24
C GLY A 144 20.53 7.80 -14.19
N LEU A 145 20.29 6.72 -13.44
CA LEU A 145 18.96 6.12 -13.29
C LEU A 145 18.07 6.88 -12.29
N LEU A 146 18.66 7.63 -11.37
CA LEU A 146 17.94 8.43 -10.38
C LEU A 146 18.25 9.91 -10.59
N LYS A 147 17.21 10.74 -10.64
CA LYS A 147 17.38 12.19 -10.78
C LYS A 147 17.79 12.83 -9.44
N PRO A 148 18.57 13.92 -9.43
CA PRO A 148 19.04 14.56 -8.19
C PRO A 148 17.94 14.91 -7.21
N TYR A 149 16.77 15.40 -7.69
CA TYR A 149 15.64 15.73 -6.83
C TYR A 149 15.00 14.52 -6.16
N GLN A 150 15.11 13.33 -6.78
CA GLN A 150 14.60 12.09 -6.21
C GLN A 150 15.51 11.60 -5.09
N LEU A 151 16.83 11.69 -5.27
CA LEU A 151 17.79 11.42 -4.21
C LEU A 151 17.59 12.37 -3.04
N GLY A 152 17.43 13.69 -3.28
CA GLY A 152 17.18 14.67 -2.23
C GLY A 152 15.98 14.28 -1.34
N ARG A 153 14.87 13.82 -1.95
CA ARG A 153 13.71 13.34 -1.18
C ARG A 153 13.98 12.09 -0.33
N ILE A 154 14.80 11.19 -0.82
CA ILE A 154 15.20 9.99 -0.08
C ILE A 154 16.08 10.40 1.11
N LEU A 155 17.02 11.30 0.91
CA LEU A 155 17.91 11.80 1.96
C LEU A 155 17.15 12.57 3.05
N VAL A 156 16.22 13.45 2.69
CA VAL A 156 15.35 14.16 3.63
C VAL A 156 14.53 13.18 4.48
N TRP A 157 14.09 12.07 3.90
CA TRP A 157 13.33 11.06 4.61
C TRP A 157 14.19 10.24 5.57
N LEU A 158 15.45 9.96 5.19
CA LEU A 158 16.38 9.17 6.00
C LEU A 158 17.06 10.01 7.09
N GLU A 159 17.41 11.24 6.79
CA GLU A 159 18.17 12.15 7.64
C GLU A 159 17.51 13.54 7.66
N PRO A 160 16.32 13.67 8.27
CA PRO A 160 15.55 14.93 8.24
C PRO A 160 16.29 16.11 8.92
N GLU A 161 17.15 15.83 9.89
CA GLU A 161 17.94 16.86 10.59
C GLU A 161 19.07 17.42 9.73
N ALA A 162 19.65 16.59 8.86
CA ALA A 162 20.75 16.98 7.97
C ALA A 162 20.26 17.68 6.68
N HIS A 163 19.01 17.46 6.32
CA HIS A 163 18.38 17.96 5.10
C HIS A 163 17.03 18.59 5.40
N PRO A 164 16.97 19.76 6.08
CA PRO A 164 15.69 20.43 6.34
C PRO A 164 15.00 20.76 5.01
N LEU A 165 13.69 20.57 4.98
CA LEU A 165 12.85 21.04 3.87
C LEU A 165 12.79 22.56 3.94
N ASP A 166 13.38 23.26 2.99
CA ASP A 166 13.20 24.71 2.79
C ASP A 166 11.77 25.02 2.36
#